data_8d62636cd4192c3e9ad10f11e6c43222
#
_entry.id   8d62636cd4192c3e9ad10f11e6c43222
#
_cell.length_a   1.000
_cell.length_b   1.000
_cell.length_c   1.000
_cell.angle_alpha   90.00
_cell.angle_beta   90.00
_cell.angle_gamma   90.00
#
_symmetry.space_group_name_H-M   'P 1'
#
loop_
_entity.id
_entity.type
_entity.pdbx_description
1 polymer ?
#
loop_
_entity_poly.entity_id
_entity_poly.type
_entity_poly.pdbx_seq_one_letter_code
_entity_poly.pdbx_strand_id
1 'polypeptide(L)'
;PGSLVGSEMCIRDRMKLAYADRSEYLGDPDRTVIPVEQLTSEDYLDQRRTIIRDEVAIPSAEIRPGNFEDLESTETTHYSIVDQFGNVVSNTYTINFSFGSGIVVPGTGMLLNNEMDDFAAKPGFPNGYGLVQGEANAVSAGSRPLSSMTPTLVFRDGKPWIATGSPGGSRIITAVAQTLLNIMAFDMTLGMATSAPRIHHQWMPDMAMVEPGISPDTVSILEASKHKILRSNSTIGRVNSVQIEDGWFYGYV
;
A
#
# COMPACT_ATOMS: atom_id res chain seq x y z
N PRO A 1 -19.00 -15.34 -13.82
CA PRO A 1 -18.91 -14.46 -12.68
C PRO A 1 -18.20 -15.23 -11.57
N GLY A 2 -16.87 -15.08 -11.48
CA GLY A 2 -16.11 -15.55 -10.33
C GLY A 2 -16.62 -14.82 -9.10
N SER A 3 -16.81 -15.54 -8.00
CA SER A 3 -17.31 -14.93 -6.77
C SER A 3 -16.31 -13.83 -6.34
N LEU A 4 -16.81 -12.67 -5.90
CA LEU A 4 -16.00 -11.59 -5.30
C LEU A 4 -15.03 -12.13 -4.23
N VAL A 5 -15.44 -13.16 -3.51
CA VAL A 5 -14.64 -13.85 -2.49
C VAL A 5 -13.35 -14.49 -3.05
N GLY A 6 -13.41 -15.12 -4.22
CA GLY A 6 -12.22 -15.69 -4.86
C GLY A 6 -11.22 -14.60 -5.26
N SER A 7 -11.70 -13.42 -5.69
CA SER A 7 -10.83 -12.29 -6.04
C SER A 7 -10.16 -11.68 -4.80
N GLU A 8 -10.86 -11.55 -3.68
CA GLU A 8 -10.29 -10.99 -2.42
C GLU A 8 -9.21 -11.89 -1.81
N MET A 9 -9.40 -13.21 -1.83
CA MET A 9 -8.37 -14.17 -1.41
C MET A 9 -7.10 -14.03 -2.26
N CYS A 10 -7.26 -14.02 -3.57
CA CYS A 10 -6.15 -13.84 -4.51
C CYS A 10 -5.45 -12.50 -4.37
N ILE A 11 -6.18 -11.40 -4.16
CA ILE A 11 -5.62 -10.06 -3.96
C ILE A 11 -4.75 -10.04 -2.71
N ARG A 12 -5.22 -10.60 -1.61
CA ARG A 12 -4.48 -10.61 -0.35
C ARG A 12 -3.17 -11.41 -0.42
N ASP A 13 -3.18 -12.62 -1.00
CA ASP A 13 -1.94 -13.40 -1.13
C ASP A 13 -0.95 -12.74 -2.07
N ARG A 14 -1.42 -12.05 -3.12
CA ARG A 14 -0.56 -11.21 -3.95
C ARG A 14 0.04 -10.05 -3.17
N MET A 15 -0.73 -9.37 -2.31
CA MET A 15 -0.20 -8.33 -1.42
C MET A 15 0.92 -8.90 -0.54
N LYS A 16 0.71 -10.05 0.07
CA LYS A 16 1.70 -10.72 0.93
C LYS A 16 3.00 -11.01 0.18
N LEU A 17 2.91 -11.56 -1.03
CA LEU A 17 4.07 -11.86 -1.87
C LEU A 17 4.81 -10.56 -2.28
N ALA A 18 4.07 -9.53 -2.70
CA ALA A 18 4.65 -8.25 -3.08
C ALA A 18 5.36 -7.55 -1.91
N TYR A 19 4.81 -7.61 -0.71
CA TYR A 19 5.47 -7.05 0.48
C TYR A 19 6.68 -7.87 0.93
N ALA A 20 6.69 -9.19 0.74
CA ALA A 20 7.88 -10.01 0.97
C ALA A 20 9.01 -9.63 0.00
N ASP A 21 8.69 -9.44 -1.28
CA ASP A 21 9.65 -8.97 -2.28
C ASP A 21 10.13 -7.55 -1.99
N ARG A 22 9.23 -6.65 -1.61
CA ARG A 22 9.57 -5.30 -1.16
C ARG A 22 10.56 -5.32 -0.01
N SER A 23 10.36 -6.18 0.96
CA SER A 23 11.24 -6.33 2.13
C SER A 23 12.65 -6.73 1.76
N GLU A 24 12.81 -7.62 0.79
CA GLU A 24 14.11 -8.19 0.41
C GLU A 24 14.88 -7.29 -0.56
N TYR A 25 14.21 -6.74 -1.57
CA TYR A 25 14.86 -6.15 -2.74
C TYR A 25 14.81 -4.63 -2.81
N LEU A 26 13.88 -3.95 -2.13
CA LEU A 26 13.68 -2.52 -2.31
C LEU A 26 14.44 -1.70 -1.25
N GLY A 27 15.06 -0.61 -1.71
CA GLY A 27 15.81 0.35 -0.92
C GLY A 27 16.11 1.60 -1.75
N ASP A 28 17.12 2.38 -1.37
CA ASP A 28 17.56 3.53 -2.15
C ASP A 28 18.22 3.08 -3.48
N PRO A 29 17.66 3.41 -4.67
CA PRO A 29 18.20 2.98 -5.95
C PRO A 29 19.61 3.51 -6.24
N ASP A 30 20.07 4.58 -5.57
CA ASP A 30 21.45 5.09 -5.70
C ASP A 30 22.43 4.25 -4.86
N ARG A 31 21.95 3.34 -4.01
CA ARG A 31 22.74 2.54 -3.07
C ARG A 31 22.55 1.04 -3.26
N THR A 32 21.40 0.63 -3.74
CA THR A 32 21.01 -0.77 -3.89
C THR A 32 20.55 -1.04 -5.31
N VAL A 33 21.02 -2.14 -5.89
CA VAL A 33 20.53 -2.59 -7.19
C VAL A 33 19.14 -3.20 -7.00
N ILE A 34 18.11 -2.49 -7.42
CA ILE A 34 16.73 -2.97 -7.38
C ILE A 34 16.42 -3.69 -8.69
N PRO A 35 16.11 -4.99 -8.68
CA PRO A 35 15.87 -5.76 -9.90
C PRO A 35 14.44 -5.54 -10.45
N VAL A 36 14.09 -4.28 -10.79
CA VAL A 36 12.73 -3.88 -11.19
C VAL A 36 12.23 -4.69 -12.40
N GLU A 37 13.07 -4.83 -13.44
CA GLU A 37 12.70 -5.58 -14.65
C GLU A 37 12.37 -7.04 -14.32
N GLN A 38 13.13 -7.66 -13.43
CA GLN A 38 12.89 -9.05 -13.00
C GLN A 38 11.63 -9.16 -12.15
N LEU A 39 11.45 -8.27 -11.17
CA LEU A 39 10.29 -8.27 -10.27
C LEU A 39 8.96 -8.02 -11.02
N THR A 40 9.02 -7.35 -12.17
CA THR A 40 7.84 -7.04 -13.00
C THR A 40 7.72 -7.91 -14.24
N SER A 41 8.65 -8.84 -14.47
CA SER A 41 8.59 -9.75 -15.63
C SER A 41 7.44 -10.75 -15.52
N GLU A 42 6.83 -11.11 -16.64
CA GLU A 42 5.75 -12.12 -16.67
C GLU A 42 6.20 -13.47 -16.10
N ASP A 43 7.40 -13.93 -16.45
CA ASP A 43 7.95 -15.18 -15.94
C ASP A 43 8.06 -15.21 -14.42
N TYR A 44 8.53 -14.12 -13.81
CA TYR A 44 8.59 -13.99 -12.36
C TYR A 44 7.20 -13.94 -11.73
N LEU A 45 6.30 -13.14 -12.29
CA LEU A 45 4.92 -13.02 -11.80
C LEU A 45 4.19 -14.35 -11.91
N ASP A 46 4.41 -15.13 -12.97
CA ASP A 46 3.85 -16.47 -13.14
C ASP A 46 4.39 -17.45 -12.08
N GLN A 47 5.69 -17.44 -11.82
CA GLN A 47 6.26 -18.22 -10.71
C GLN A 47 5.62 -17.82 -9.36
N ARG A 48 5.42 -16.52 -9.10
CA ARG A 48 4.75 -16.05 -7.88
C ARG A 48 3.29 -16.50 -7.82
N ARG A 49 2.57 -16.54 -8.96
CA ARG A 49 1.19 -17.03 -9.05
C ARG A 49 1.07 -18.50 -8.65
N THR A 50 2.06 -19.35 -8.97
CA THR A 50 2.02 -20.78 -8.62
C THR A 50 2.07 -21.04 -7.11
N ILE A 51 2.55 -20.08 -6.32
CA ILE A 51 2.59 -20.19 -4.86
C ILE A 51 1.20 -19.99 -4.26
N ILE A 52 0.33 -19.20 -4.92
CA ILE A 52 -1.01 -18.87 -4.44
C ILE A 52 -1.89 -20.12 -4.47
N ARG A 53 -2.53 -20.42 -3.36
CA ARG A 53 -3.46 -21.55 -3.21
C ARG A 53 -4.88 -21.01 -3.12
N ASP A 54 -5.77 -21.56 -3.93
CA ASP A 54 -7.17 -21.08 -4.01
C ASP A 54 -8.01 -21.39 -2.76
N GLU A 55 -7.62 -22.37 -1.97
CA GLU A 55 -8.43 -22.86 -0.84
C GLU A 55 -7.85 -22.56 0.54
N VAL A 56 -6.54 -22.31 0.66
CA VAL A 56 -5.85 -22.15 1.94
C VAL A 56 -4.83 -21.03 1.91
N ALA A 57 -4.86 -20.17 2.91
CA ALA A 57 -3.86 -19.12 3.11
C ALA A 57 -2.45 -19.70 3.22
N ILE A 58 -1.50 -19.09 2.56
CA ILE A 58 -0.08 -19.40 2.76
C ILE A 58 0.38 -18.66 4.02
N PRO A 59 0.88 -19.36 5.07
CA PRO A 59 1.46 -18.68 6.22
C PRO A 59 2.63 -17.78 5.79
N SER A 60 2.72 -16.58 6.34
CA SER A 60 3.84 -15.66 6.03
C SER A 60 5.20 -16.25 6.40
N ALA A 61 5.27 -17.14 7.38
CA ALA A 61 6.47 -17.86 7.77
C ALA A 61 7.00 -18.80 6.67
N GLU A 62 6.14 -19.34 5.80
CA GLU A 62 6.55 -20.11 4.63
C GLU A 62 7.13 -19.21 3.52
N ILE A 63 6.87 -17.91 3.58
CA ILE A 63 7.37 -16.89 2.67
C ILE A 63 8.64 -16.22 3.23
N ARG A 64 9.00 -16.42 4.48
CA ARG A 64 10.16 -16.12 5.37
C ARG A 64 9.76 -15.50 6.73
N PRO A 65 10.56 -15.62 7.80
CA PRO A 65 10.08 -15.43 9.18
C PRO A 65 10.22 -14.02 9.75
N GLY A 66 9.32 -13.69 10.67
CA GLY A 66 9.37 -12.57 11.60
C GLY A 66 8.09 -12.55 12.47
N ASN A 67 8.24 -12.32 13.76
CA ASN A 67 7.17 -12.41 14.76
C ASN A 67 7.03 -11.02 15.43
N PHE A 68 5.87 -10.35 15.36
CA PHE A 68 5.72 -9.00 15.91
C PHE A 68 4.30 -8.62 16.32
N GLU A 69 4.20 -7.70 17.32
CA GLU A 69 2.96 -7.13 17.84
C GLU A 69 2.65 -5.78 17.18
N ASP A 70 1.33 -5.44 17.09
CA ASP A 70 0.81 -4.28 16.35
C ASP A 70 1.17 -2.94 16.97
N LEU A 71 1.62 -1.99 16.13
CA LEU A 71 1.60 -0.56 16.41
C LEU A 71 0.95 0.15 15.22
N GLU A 72 -0.22 0.77 15.42
CA GLU A 72 -0.93 1.54 14.39
C GLU A 72 -0.63 3.03 14.51
N SER A 73 -0.18 3.64 13.41
CA SER A 73 -0.21 5.09 13.19
C SER A 73 -0.58 5.37 11.74
N THR A 74 -1.42 6.39 11.48
CA THR A 74 -2.03 6.64 10.16
C THR A 74 -1.97 8.12 9.78
N GLU A 75 -0.77 8.69 9.65
CA GLU A 75 -0.64 10.12 9.41
C GLU A 75 0.25 10.44 8.21
N THR A 76 -0.36 10.80 7.13
CA THR A 76 0.22 11.27 5.87
C THR A 76 -0.83 12.14 5.20
N THR A 77 -0.45 13.01 4.27
CA THR A 77 -1.39 13.81 3.49
C THR A 77 -1.20 13.54 2.00
N HIS A 78 -2.32 13.44 1.28
CA HIS A 78 -2.33 13.33 -0.17
C HIS A 78 -3.31 14.32 -0.79
N TYR A 79 -2.93 14.88 -1.94
CA TYR A 79 -3.83 15.65 -2.80
C TYR A 79 -3.57 15.36 -4.29
N SER A 80 -4.65 15.36 -5.07
CA SER A 80 -4.64 15.25 -6.52
C SER A 80 -5.24 16.51 -7.12
N ILE A 81 -4.59 17.10 -8.10
CA ILE A 81 -5.01 18.35 -8.73
C ILE A 81 -4.97 18.19 -10.25
N VAL A 82 -5.98 18.75 -10.92
CA VAL A 82 -5.97 18.99 -12.36
C VAL A 82 -6.35 20.46 -12.62
N ASP A 83 -5.62 21.12 -13.50
CA ASP A 83 -5.93 22.49 -13.89
C ASP A 83 -6.73 22.54 -15.20
N GLN A 84 -7.21 23.75 -15.55
CA GLN A 84 -7.95 23.99 -16.79
C GLN A 84 -7.17 23.71 -18.08
N PHE A 85 -5.85 23.58 -18.00
CA PHE A 85 -4.97 23.30 -19.13
C PHE A 85 -4.65 21.82 -19.29
N GLY A 86 -5.13 20.97 -18.35
CA GLY A 86 -4.85 19.54 -18.32
C GLY A 86 -3.54 19.16 -17.65
N ASN A 87 -2.88 20.08 -16.95
CA ASN A 87 -1.75 19.71 -16.08
C ASN A 87 -2.28 18.96 -14.86
N VAL A 88 -1.59 17.89 -14.48
CA VAL A 88 -2.04 16.98 -13.41
C VAL A 88 -0.93 16.81 -12.39
N VAL A 89 -1.30 16.88 -11.11
CA VAL A 89 -0.41 16.63 -9.97
C VAL A 89 -1.04 15.58 -9.08
N SER A 90 -0.24 14.59 -8.68
CA SER A 90 -0.53 13.64 -7.61
C SER A 90 0.61 13.75 -6.59
N ASN A 91 0.31 14.21 -5.38
CA ASN A 91 1.35 14.47 -4.38
C ASN A 91 0.97 13.90 -3.02
N THR A 92 1.89 13.11 -2.47
CA THR A 92 1.83 12.62 -1.10
C THR A 92 3.03 13.15 -0.34
N TYR A 93 2.82 13.71 0.85
CA TYR A 93 3.91 14.15 1.72
C TYR A 93 3.59 13.85 3.19
N THR A 94 4.62 13.72 4.01
CA THR A 94 4.48 13.25 5.38
C THR A 94 5.63 13.75 6.24
N ILE A 95 5.42 13.71 7.55
CA ILE A 95 6.47 13.75 8.57
C ILE A 95 6.57 12.40 9.30
N ASN A 96 6.07 11.34 8.67
CA ASN A 96 5.91 9.96 9.08
C ASN A 96 4.77 9.79 10.10
N PHE A 97 4.96 10.01 11.40
CA PHE A 97 3.87 9.93 12.38
C PHE A 97 3.11 11.25 12.53
N SER A 98 1.93 11.25 13.17
CA SER A 98 1.02 12.40 13.34
C SER A 98 1.71 13.68 13.81
N PHE A 99 2.69 13.54 14.69
CA PHE A 99 3.52 14.63 15.20
C PHE A 99 5.00 14.40 14.92
N GLY A 100 5.33 13.61 13.91
CA GLY A 100 6.68 13.22 13.56
C GLY A 100 7.44 12.66 14.75
N SER A 101 8.60 13.25 15.07
CA SER A 101 9.38 12.90 16.26
C SER A 101 8.83 13.44 17.57
N GLY A 102 7.75 14.23 17.55
CA GLY A 102 7.24 14.98 18.71
C GLY A 102 8.10 16.17 19.13
N ILE A 103 9.16 16.48 18.37
CA ILE A 103 10.09 17.57 18.67
C ILE A 103 9.67 18.82 17.89
N VAL A 104 9.45 19.90 18.61
CA VAL A 104 9.21 21.24 18.03
C VAL A 104 10.51 22.03 18.04
N VAL A 105 10.88 22.61 16.90
CA VAL A 105 12.05 23.50 16.80
C VAL A 105 11.78 24.79 17.54
N PRO A 106 12.57 25.15 18.58
CA PRO A 106 12.33 26.36 19.35
C PRO A 106 12.31 27.63 18.48
N GLY A 107 11.32 28.50 18.74
CA GLY A 107 11.16 29.78 18.04
C GLY A 107 10.53 29.70 16.64
N THR A 108 10.29 28.51 16.08
CA THR A 108 9.70 28.36 14.74
C THR A 108 8.30 27.73 14.76
N GLY A 109 7.99 26.93 15.79
CA GLY A 109 6.76 26.11 15.83
C GLY A 109 6.77 24.91 14.87
N MET A 110 7.86 24.64 14.15
CA MET A 110 7.97 23.51 13.21
C MET A 110 8.17 22.19 13.97
N LEU A 111 7.38 21.18 13.60
CA LEU A 111 7.58 19.80 14.02
C LEU A 111 8.66 19.15 13.14
N LEU A 112 9.57 18.40 13.78
CA LEU A 112 10.53 17.56 13.07
C LEU A 112 9.89 16.21 12.72
N ASN A 113 10.21 15.71 11.53
CA ASN A 113 9.78 14.38 11.10
C ASN A 113 10.50 13.26 11.90
N ASN A 114 10.01 12.04 11.77
CA ASN A 114 10.67 10.82 12.22
C ASN A 114 10.87 9.81 11.08
N GLU A 115 11.15 10.30 9.86
CA GLU A 115 11.34 9.49 8.64
C GLU A 115 12.48 8.46 8.74
N MET A 116 13.38 8.60 9.71
CA MET A 116 14.41 7.59 9.96
C MET A 116 13.82 6.21 10.33
N ASP A 117 12.57 6.16 10.78
CA ASP A 117 11.83 4.93 11.06
C ASP A 117 11.47 4.14 9.78
N ASP A 118 11.44 4.81 8.62
CA ASP A 118 11.22 4.14 7.33
C ASP A 118 12.41 3.31 6.86
N PHE A 119 13.59 3.51 7.43
CA PHE A 119 14.71 2.58 7.25
C PHE A 119 14.53 1.28 8.04
N ALA A 120 15.21 0.23 7.58
CA ALA A 120 15.49 -0.94 8.40
C ALA A 120 16.57 -0.57 9.43
N ALA A 121 16.18 0.05 10.55
CA ALA A 121 17.11 0.37 11.64
C ALA A 121 17.81 -0.89 12.18
N LYS A 122 17.11 -2.02 12.13
CA LYS A 122 17.61 -3.36 12.37
C LYS A 122 16.99 -4.32 11.35
N PRO A 123 17.71 -4.71 10.29
CA PRO A 123 17.20 -5.63 9.28
C PRO A 123 16.56 -6.89 9.87
N GLY A 124 15.42 -7.30 9.34
CA GLY A 124 14.63 -8.42 9.85
C GLY A 124 13.74 -8.10 11.06
N PHE A 125 13.73 -6.85 11.56
CA PHE A 125 12.86 -6.38 12.64
C PHE A 125 11.87 -5.34 12.12
N PRO A 126 10.67 -5.21 12.73
CA PRO A 126 9.67 -4.25 12.26
C PRO A 126 10.06 -2.81 12.60
N ASN A 127 9.63 -1.89 11.76
CA ASN A 127 9.58 -0.47 12.07
C ASN A 127 8.28 -0.09 12.80
N GLY A 128 8.02 1.20 13.01
CA GLY A 128 6.82 1.71 13.67
C GLY A 128 5.49 1.40 12.95
N TYR A 129 5.53 0.99 11.69
CA TYR A 129 4.36 0.50 10.92
C TYR A 129 4.26 -1.02 10.90
N GLY A 130 5.10 -1.73 11.66
CA GLY A 130 5.17 -3.19 11.63
C GLY A 130 5.80 -3.76 10.36
N LEU A 131 6.37 -2.91 9.46
CA LEU A 131 7.03 -3.37 8.26
C LEU A 131 8.38 -4.00 8.61
N VAL A 132 8.56 -5.25 8.23
CA VAL A 132 9.85 -5.93 8.27
C VAL A 132 10.58 -5.65 6.96
N GLN A 133 11.83 -5.20 7.05
CA GLN A 133 12.64 -4.83 5.90
C GLN A 133 14.05 -5.44 6.03
N GLY A 134 14.66 -5.73 4.88
CA GLY A 134 16.00 -6.34 4.78
C GLY A 134 17.14 -5.32 4.71
N GLU A 135 18.32 -5.83 4.44
CA GLU A 135 19.55 -5.04 4.30
C GLU A 135 19.51 -4.01 3.18
N ALA A 136 18.68 -4.22 2.15
CA ALA A 136 18.52 -3.31 1.02
C ALA A 136 18.07 -1.90 1.46
N ASN A 137 17.33 -1.80 2.58
CA ASN A 137 16.87 -0.55 3.17
C ASN A 137 17.53 -0.23 4.52
N ALA A 138 18.70 -0.79 4.81
CA ALA A 138 19.42 -0.51 6.04
C ALA A 138 19.90 0.96 6.09
N VAL A 139 20.01 1.51 7.31
CA VAL A 139 20.51 2.87 7.51
C VAL A 139 21.95 2.99 7.03
N SER A 140 22.20 3.91 6.09
CA SER A 140 23.55 4.27 5.68
C SER A 140 23.69 5.76 5.40
N ALA A 141 24.93 6.28 5.46
CA ALA A 141 25.18 7.70 5.26
C ALA A 141 24.77 8.16 3.86
N GLY A 142 23.92 9.19 3.77
CA GLY A 142 23.43 9.75 2.52
C GLY A 142 22.40 8.93 1.78
N SER A 143 21.86 7.86 2.41
CA SER A 143 20.74 7.11 1.84
C SER A 143 19.41 7.77 2.11
N ARG A 144 18.46 7.50 1.22
CA ARG A 144 17.03 7.84 1.38
C ARG A 144 16.28 6.61 1.90
N PRO A 145 15.31 6.75 2.83
CA PRO A 145 14.48 5.65 3.29
C PRO A 145 13.51 5.18 2.19
N LEU A 146 13.15 3.90 2.23
CA LEU A 146 12.12 3.34 1.36
C LEU A 146 10.73 3.80 1.80
N SER A 147 10.10 4.63 0.97
CA SER A 147 8.75 5.14 1.24
C SER A 147 7.65 4.17 0.83
N SER A 148 6.54 4.18 1.56
CA SER A 148 5.28 3.54 1.16
C SER A 148 4.33 4.53 0.45
N MET A 149 4.67 5.81 0.35
CA MET A 149 3.89 6.79 -0.41
C MET A 149 3.82 6.36 -1.88
N THR A 150 2.62 6.41 -2.44
CA THR A 150 2.32 5.89 -3.78
C THR A 150 1.46 6.91 -4.55
N PRO A 151 1.92 8.18 -4.72
CA PRO A 151 1.22 9.10 -5.60
C PRO A 151 1.28 8.56 -7.02
N THR A 152 0.11 8.44 -7.67
CA THR A 152 -0.01 7.72 -8.95
C THR A 152 -0.69 8.59 -9.99
N LEU A 153 -0.13 8.60 -11.20
CA LEU A 153 -0.73 9.13 -12.40
C LEU A 153 -0.98 8.00 -13.39
N VAL A 154 -2.21 7.88 -13.86
CA VAL A 154 -2.59 6.90 -14.90
C VAL A 154 -2.86 7.65 -16.19
N PHE A 155 -2.32 7.15 -17.29
CA PHE A 155 -2.53 7.69 -18.62
C PHE A 155 -3.35 6.69 -19.45
N ARG A 156 -4.27 7.23 -20.25
CA ARG A 156 -5.04 6.48 -21.27
C ARG A 156 -4.83 7.18 -22.61
N ASP A 157 -4.37 6.44 -23.60
CA ASP A 157 -4.07 6.96 -24.95
C ASP A 157 -3.14 8.20 -24.94
N GLY A 158 -2.11 8.14 -24.08
CA GLY A 158 -1.11 9.20 -23.94
C GLY A 158 -1.58 10.47 -23.22
N LYS A 159 -2.80 10.47 -22.67
CA LYS A 159 -3.36 11.59 -21.90
C LYS A 159 -3.55 11.24 -20.44
N PRO A 160 -3.37 12.18 -19.51
CA PRO A 160 -3.70 11.96 -18.11
C PRO A 160 -5.16 11.52 -17.97
N TRP A 161 -5.41 10.45 -17.24
CA TRP A 161 -6.73 9.92 -16.99
C TRP A 161 -7.11 9.94 -15.52
N ILE A 162 -6.21 9.47 -14.63
CA ILE A 162 -6.45 9.45 -13.19
C ILE A 162 -5.20 9.96 -12.47
N ALA A 163 -5.41 10.85 -11.49
CA ALA A 163 -4.45 11.16 -10.44
C ALA A 163 -5.01 10.67 -9.12
N THR A 164 -4.24 9.88 -8.37
CA THR A 164 -4.70 9.26 -7.12
C THR A 164 -3.58 9.03 -6.15
N GLY A 165 -3.94 8.91 -4.89
CA GLY A 165 -3.05 8.55 -3.81
C GLY A 165 -3.78 8.60 -2.47
N SER A 166 -3.07 8.31 -1.39
CA SER A 166 -3.68 8.19 -0.06
C SER A 166 -2.68 8.52 1.05
N PRO A 167 -3.11 9.06 2.19
CA PRO A 167 -2.43 8.84 3.46
C PRO A 167 -2.67 7.42 3.97
N GLY A 168 -1.88 6.94 4.96
CA GLY A 168 -2.15 5.65 5.60
C GLY A 168 -0.92 4.78 5.90
N GLY A 169 0.28 5.33 5.94
CA GLY A 169 1.52 4.58 6.21
C GLY A 169 1.71 3.42 5.24
N SER A 170 2.03 2.23 5.75
CA SER A 170 2.20 1.02 4.93
C SER A 170 0.97 0.65 4.09
N ARG A 171 -0.23 1.03 4.53
CA ARG A 171 -1.51 0.73 3.86
C ARG A 171 -1.75 1.52 2.58
N ILE A 172 -1.00 2.59 2.32
CA ILE A 172 -1.14 3.45 1.13
C ILE A 172 -1.07 2.62 -0.15
N ILE A 173 -0.07 1.75 -0.26
CA ILE A 173 0.18 0.92 -1.46
C ILE A 173 -1.07 0.10 -1.81
N THR A 174 -1.63 -0.59 -0.82
CA THR A 174 -2.79 -1.47 -1.04
C THR A 174 -4.08 -0.71 -1.25
N ALA A 175 -4.24 0.46 -0.61
CA ALA A 175 -5.41 1.32 -0.82
C ALA A 175 -5.45 1.86 -2.25
N VAL A 176 -4.34 2.39 -2.74
CA VAL A 176 -4.23 2.90 -4.12
C VAL A 176 -4.40 1.77 -5.14
N ALA A 177 -3.73 0.63 -4.93
CA ALA A 177 -3.83 -0.52 -5.83
C ALA A 177 -5.27 -1.03 -5.97
N GLN A 178 -6.01 -1.19 -4.85
CA GLN A 178 -7.40 -1.63 -4.90
C GLN A 178 -8.33 -0.62 -5.57
N THR A 179 -8.12 0.67 -5.33
CA THR A 179 -8.91 1.72 -6.01
C THR A 179 -8.71 1.66 -7.51
N LEU A 180 -7.46 1.54 -7.98
CA LEU A 180 -7.16 1.41 -9.40
C LEU A 180 -7.71 0.11 -10.00
N LEU A 181 -7.59 -1.02 -9.31
CA LEU A 181 -8.19 -2.28 -9.73
C LEU A 181 -9.70 -2.18 -9.87
N ASN A 182 -10.37 -1.52 -8.93
CA ASN A 182 -11.81 -1.32 -8.96
C ASN A 182 -12.25 -0.54 -10.21
N ILE A 183 -11.49 0.48 -10.60
CA ILE A 183 -11.77 1.28 -11.80
C ILE A 183 -11.41 0.50 -13.07
N MET A 184 -10.20 -0.08 -13.13
CA MET A 184 -9.62 -0.59 -14.38
C MET A 184 -10.03 -2.03 -14.71
N ALA A 185 -10.31 -2.85 -13.70
CA ALA A 185 -10.63 -4.27 -13.88
C ALA A 185 -12.10 -4.61 -13.57
N PHE A 186 -12.78 -3.80 -12.74
CA PHE A 186 -14.17 -4.02 -12.35
C PHE A 186 -15.13 -2.93 -12.82
N ASP A 187 -14.66 -2.00 -13.67
CA ASP A 187 -15.45 -0.95 -14.30
C ASP A 187 -16.27 -0.10 -13.30
N MET A 188 -15.75 0.08 -12.08
CA MET A 188 -16.39 0.92 -11.08
C MET A 188 -16.18 2.40 -11.42
N THR A 189 -17.17 3.23 -11.14
CA THR A 189 -16.99 4.69 -11.19
C THR A 189 -15.97 5.13 -10.13
N LEU A 190 -15.34 6.30 -10.33
CA LEU A 190 -14.38 6.86 -9.37
C LEU A 190 -14.93 6.88 -7.93
N GLY A 191 -16.15 7.35 -7.75
CA GLY A 191 -16.81 7.42 -6.45
C GLY A 191 -17.01 6.03 -5.83
N MET A 192 -17.52 5.07 -6.59
CA MET A 192 -17.68 3.69 -6.12
C MET A 192 -16.35 3.04 -5.75
N ALA A 193 -15.34 3.20 -6.58
CA ALA A 193 -14.02 2.61 -6.37
C ALA A 193 -13.31 3.19 -5.13
N THR A 194 -13.44 4.51 -4.92
CA THR A 194 -12.85 5.20 -3.77
C THR A 194 -13.57 4.86 -2.45
N SER A 195 -14.91 4.68 -2.50
CA SER A 195 -15.73 4.31 -1.33
C SER A 195 -15.77 2.81 -1.03
N ALA A 196 -15.33 1.96 -1.96
CA ALA A 196 -15.36 0.51 -1.76
C ALA A 196 -14.51 0.12 -0.55
N PRO A 197 -15.03 -0.76 0.31
CA PRO A 197 -14.28 -1.24 1.47
C PRO A 197 -13.05 -2.02 1.04
N ARG A 198 -11.97 -1.89 1.81
CA ARG A 198 -10.65 -2.40 1.47
C ARG A 198 -10.19 -3.48 2.43
N ILE A 199 -9.26 -4.28 1.93
CA ILE A 199 -8.47 -5.21 2.72
C ILE A 199 -6.99 -4.81 2.64
N HIS A 200 -6.20 -5.16 3.65
CA HIS A 200 -4.77 -4.91 3.66
C HIS A 200 -4.01 -6.12 4.21
N HIS A 201 -2.90 -6.44 3.60
CA HIS A 201 -1.90 -7.37 4.11
C HIS A 201 -0.51 -6.89 3.72
N GLN A 202 0.40 -6.85 4.68
CA GLN A 202 1.78 -6.37 4.47
C GLN A 202 2.85 -7.46 4.70
N TRP A 203 2.49 -8.73 4.47
CA TRP A 203 3.30 -9.91 4.73
C TRP A 203 3.50 -10.16 6.23
N MET A 204 4.15 -9.26 6.93
CA MET A 204 4.32 -9.31 8.38
C MET A 204 3.75 -8.03 9.01
N PRO A 205 3.00 -8.15 10.12
CA PRO A 205 2.53 -9.41 10.74
C PRO A 205 1.63 -10.22 9.80
N ASP A 206 1.54 -11.56 10.00
CA ASP A 206 0.72 -12.45 9.18
C ASP A 206 -0.77 -12.31 9.53
N MET A 207 -1.34 -11.18 9.17
CA MET A 207 -2.70 -10.77 9.49
C MET A 207 -3.30 -9.95 8.35
N ALA A 208 -4.52 -10.27 7.92
CA ALA A 208 -5.27 -9.47 6.96
C ALA A 208 -6.17 -8.49 7.71
N MET A 209 -5.96 -7.20 7.53
CA MET A 209 -6.85 -6.16 8.01
C MET A 209 -8.03 -6.02 7.05
N VAL A 210 -9.25 -5.90 7.58
CA VAL A 210 -10.48 -5.71 6.79
C VAL A 210 -11.27 -4.52 7.31
N GLU A 211 -11.78 -3.69 6.41
CA GLU A 211 -12.66 -2.56 6.74
C GLU A 211 -14.06 -3.02 7.16
N PRO A 212 -14.83 -2.19 7.89
CA PRO A 212 -16.18 -2.52 8.37
C PRO A 212 -17.18 -2.85 7.25
N GLY A 213 -16.95 -2.38 6.03
CA GLY A 213 -17.82 -2.60 4.87
C GLY A 213 -17.64 -3.96 4.19
N ILE A 214 -16.60 -4.73 4.54
CA ILE A 214 -16.44 -6.09 4.01
C ILE A 214 -17.52 -7.00 4.60
N SER A 215 -18.21 -7.77 3.73
CA SER A 215 -19.35 -8.59 4.14
C SER A 215 -18.92 -9.66 5.16
N PRO A 216 -19.76 -9.96 6.17
CA PRO A 216 -19.48 -11.00 7.14
C PRO A 216 -19.27 -12.38 6.49
N ASP A 217 -19.96 -12.69 5.39
CA ASP A 217 -19.79 -13.94 4.66
C ASP A 217 -18.39 -14.03 4.03
N THR A 218 -17.92 -12.93 3.42
CA THR A 218 -16.55 -12.85 2.91
C THR A 218 -15.51 -13.08 4.01
N VAL A 219 -15.70 -12.42 5.16
CA VAL A 219 -14.79 -12.59 6.32
C VAL A 219 -14.82 -14.04 6.81
N SER A 220 -15.99 -14.66 6.92
CA SER A 220 -16.12 -16.05 7.35
C SER A 220 -15.42 -17.04 6.41
N ILE A 221 -15.47 -16.79 5.11
CA ILE A 221 -14.76 -17.60 4.11
C ILE A 221 -13.24 -17.41 4.23
N LEU A 222 -12.78 -16.18 4.41
CA LEU A 222 -11.37 -15.91 4.65
C LEU A 222 -10.84 -16.62 5.90
N GLU A 223 -11.59 -16.58 7.01
CA GLU A 223 -11.27 -17.27 8.25
C GLU A 223 -11.27 -18.80 8.07
N ALA A 224 -12.25 -19.37 7.35
CA ALA A 224 -12.32 -20.78 7.01
C ALA A 224 -11.09 -21.22 6.19
N SER A 225 -10.59 -20.35 5.32
CA SER A 225 -9.35 -20.54 4.54
C SER A 225 -8.08 -20.28 5.35
N LYS A 226 -8.17 -20.21 6.68
CA LYS A 226 -7.05 -20.06 7.62
C LYS A 226 -6.36 -18.69 7.61
N HIS A 227 -7.07 -17.65 7.15
CA HIS A 227 -6.60 -16.29 7.29
C HIS A 227 -6.82 -15.78 8.72
N LYS A 228 -5.79 -15.18 9.29
CA LYS A 228 -5.96 -14.39 10.51
C LYS A 228 -6.53 -13.04 10.11
N ILE A 229 -7.69 -12.69 10.62
CA ILE A 229 -8.39 -11.45 10.27
C ILE A 229 -8.33 -10.47 11.43
N LEU A 230 -7.87 -9.24 11.13
CA LEU A 230 -7.99 -8.08 11.99
C LEU A 230 -9.11 -7.19 11.45
N ARG A 231 -10.20 -7.05 12.20
CA ARG A 231 -11.30 -6.15 11.84
C ARG A 231 -10.92 -4.73 12.22
N SER A 232 -10.71 -3.87 11.25
CA SER A 232 -10.44 -2.45 11.48
C SER A 232 -11.70 -1.72 11.97
N ASN A 233 -11.53 -0.73 12.83
CA ASN A 233 -12.58 0.22 13.21
C ASN A 233 -12.54 1.50 12.37
N SER A 234 -11.58 1.61 11.45
CA SER A 234 -11.35 2.76 10.58
C SER A 234 -11.09 2.33 9.14
N THR A 235 -11.05 3.29 8.23
CA THR A 235 -10.70 3.06 6.81
C THR A 235 -9.22 2.75 6.64
N ILE A 236 -8.91 1.91 5.65
CA ILE A 236 -7.56 1.59 5.19
C ILE A 236 -7.16 2.66 4.17
N GLY A 237 -6.49 3.70 4.64
CA GLY A 237 -6.19 4.90 3.86
C GLY A 237 -7.40 5.83 3.66
N ARG A 238 -7.13 7.00 3.08
CA ARG A 238 -8.13 7.98 2.61
C ARG A 238 -7.75 8.39 1.21
N VAL A 239 -8.27 7.64 0.24
CA VAL A 239 -7.90 7.86 -1.16
C VAL A 239 -8.52 9.15 -1.68
N ASN A 240 -7.68 10.03 -2.20
CA ASN A 240 -8.10 11.28 -2.86
C ASN A 240 -7.75 11.17 -4.34
N SER A 241 -8.74 11.29 -5.21
CA SER A 241 -8.58 11.05 -6.63
C SER A 241 -9.24 12.10 -7.49
N VAL A 242 -8.63 12.37 -8.65
CA VAL A 242 -9.24 13.11 -9.74
C VAL A 242 -9.19 12.25 -11.00
N GLN A 243 -10.31 12.17 -11.73
CA GLN A 243 -10.42 11.50 -13.02
C GLN A 243 -10.80 12.51 -14.09
N ILE A 244 -10.17 12.41 -15.25
CA ILE A 244 -10.46 13.20 -16.45
C ILE A 244 -11.13 12.27 -17.45
N GLU A 245 -12.39 12.57 -17.82
CA GLU A 245 -13.14 11.77 -18.76
C GLU A 245 -14.13 12.64 -19.53
N ASP A 246 -14.15 12.52 -20.85
CA ASP A 246 -15.04 13.24 -21.77
C ASP A 246 -15.06 14.77 -21.58
N GLY A 247 -13.89 15.35 -21.22
CA GLY A 247 -13.76 16.79 -20.98
C GLY A 247 -14.24 17.26 -19.60
N TRP A 248 -14.65 16.34 -18.73
CA TRP A 248 -15.05 16.61 -17.34
C TRP A 248 -13.97 16.20 -16.35
N PHE A 249 -13.98 16.87 -15.21
CA PHE A 249 -13.12 16.57 -14.07
C PHE A 249 -13.97 16.05 -12.92
N TYR A 250 -13.73 14.82 -12.52
CA TYR A 250 -14.41 14.17 -11.39
C TYR A 250 -13.44 14.10 -10.22
N GLY A 251 -13.80 14.71 -9.10
CA GLY A 251 -13.04 14.64 -7.85
C GLY A 251 -13.77 13.79 -6.83
N TYR A 252 -13.04 12.96 -6.07
CA TYR A 252 -13.61 12.17 -4.97
C TYR A 252 -12.57 11.97 -3.85
N VAL A 253 -13.09 11.97 -2.58
CA VAL A 253 -12.32 11.81 -1.34
C VAL A 253 -12.97 10.76 -0.45
#